data_04f23954a86a2605a27719144566dfd4
#
_entry.id   04f23954a86a2605a27719144566dfd4
#
_cell.length_a   1.000
_cell.length_b   1.000
_cell.length_c   1.000
_cell.angle_alpha   90.00
_cell.angle_beta   90.00
_cell.angle_gamma   90.00
#
_symmetry.space_group_name_H-M   'P 1'
#
loop_
_entity.id
_entity.type
_entity.pdbx_description
1 polymer ?
#
loop_
_entity_poly.entity_id
_entity_poly.type
_entity_poly.pdbx_seq_one_letter_code
_entity_poly.pdbx_strand_id
1 'polypeptide(L)'
;MRIAIVGGAGTLGRYVTADLVERGHEVRVLSRRSEQYPIDLVTGQGLAAGLDGCGVVVDASNASAPRRAAQVLVEGSRRLLAAEQQAGVSHHVGISIVGCERIPMGYYRVKAEQEQVIEDGPIPWSLVRATQFHELVAMALTAAAKWHVLPIPAMRLQTVAAAEVARVLADVAEREPGGGRLQVAGPQVLTAAELARTWQAVTGRRALSVPLYVPGKLGRALRTGALTSADADVRGTQTFADWLASASSRPGESD
;
A
#
# COMPACT_ATOMS: atom_id res chain seq x y z
N MET A 1 14.77 18.47 0.59
CA MET A 1 13.86 18.58 1.76
C MET A 1 14.16 17.43 2.71
N ARG A 2 13.73 17.55 3.97
CA ARG A 2 13.74 16.40 4.90
C ARG A 2 12.36 15.77 4.93
N ILE A 3 12.28 14.48 4.58
CA ILE A 3 11.04 13.72 4.43
C ILE A 3 11.06 12.52 5.36
N ALA A 4 10.02 12.35 6.18
CA ALA A 4 9.85 11.17 7.01
C ALA A 4 8.96 10.13 6.30
N ILE A 5 9.36 8.86 6.30
CA ILE A 5 8.58 7.76 5.72
C ILE A 5 8.17 6.80 6.83
N VAL A 6 6.92 6.90 7.22
CA VAL A 6 6.30 6.00 8.19
C VAL A 6 6.00 4.67 7.52
N GLY A 7 6.48 3.57 8.10
CA GLY A 7 6.45 2.26 7.45
C GLY A 7 7.50 2.09 6.34
N GLY A 8 8.55 2.91 6.35
CA GLY A 8 9.61 2.91 5.32
C GLY A 8 10.36 1.60 5.15
N ALA A 9 10.35 0.70 6.15
CA ALA A 9 10.91 -0.65 6.03
C ALA A 9 9.94 -1.68 5.38
N GLY A 10 8.71 -1.29 5.07
CA GLY A 10 7.69 -2.13 4.40
C GLY A 10 7.89 -2.24 2.89
N THR A 11 7.08 -3.07 2.24
CA THR A 11 7.16 -3.32 0.79
C THR A 11 7.09 -2.02 -0.03
N LEU A 12 6.10 -1.17 0.20
CA LEU A 12 5.98 0.11 -0.50
C LEU A 12 7.02 1.12 0.00
N GLY A 13 7.18 1.23 1.33
CA GLY A 13 8.05 2.23 1.94
C GLY A 13 9.50 2.14 1.49
N ARG A 14 10.02 0.94 1.23
CA ARG A 14 11.38 0.76 0.70
C ARG A 14 11.56 1.39 -0.69
N TYR A 15 10.58 1.24 -1.57
CA TYR A 15 10.61 1.86 -2.90
C TYR A 15 10.50 3.38 -2.82
N VAL A 16 9.61 3.91 -1.96
CA VAL A 16 9.49 5.36 -1.71
C VAL A 16 10.79 5.91 -1.15
N THR A 17 11.39 5.21 -0.18
CA THR A 17 12.69 5.60 0.40
C THR A 17 13.78 5.68 -0.68
N ALA A 18 13.90 4.65 -1.51
CA ALA A 18 14.92 4.61 -2.56
C ALA A 18 14.73 5.73 -3.57
N ASP A 19 13.51 5.96 -4.03
CA ASP A 19 13.18 6.98 -5.03
C ASP A 19 13.45 8.40 -4.50
N LEU A 20 13.03 8.70 -3.28
CA LEU A 20 13.28 10.02 -2.68
C LEU A 20 14.76 10.28 -2.34
N VAL A 21 15.50 9.25 -1.97
CA VAL A 21 16.96 9.35 -1.78
C VAL A 21 17.66 9.62 -3.12
N GLU A 22 17.27 8.92 -4.20
CA GLU A 22 17.79 9.12 -5.55
C GLU A 22 17.53 10.55 -6.07
N ARG A 23 16.40 11.15 -5.66
CA ARG A 23 16.05 12.56 -5.96
C ARG A 23 16.80 13.58 -5.08
N GLY A 24 17.68 13.14 -4.17
CA GLY A 24 18.51 14.00 -3.34
C GLY A 24 17.83 14.54 -2.08
N HIS A 25 16.77 13.91 -1.60
CA HIS A 25 16.13 14.27 -0.32
C HIS A 25 16.85 13.64 0.87
N GLU A 26 16.79 14.32 2.02
CA GLU A 26 17.14 13.72 3.31
C GLU A 26 15.96 12.89 3.80
N VAL A 27 16.09 11.56 3.78
CA VAL A 27 14.99 10.65 4.10
C VAL A 27 15.20 10.02 5.47
N ARG A 28 14.17 10.09 6.33
CA ARG A 28 14.11 9.37 7.60
C ARG A 28 13.16 8.19 7.51
N VAL A 29 13.67 6.99 7.67
CA VAL A 29 12.88 5.75 7.70
C VAL A 29 12.34 5.51 9.10
N LEU A 30 11.04 5.71 9.28
CA LEU A 30 10.34 5.53 10.56
C LEU A 30 9.63 4.17 10.55
N SER A 31 10.05 3.27 11.41
CA SER A 31 9.41 1.97 11.58
C SER A 31 9.76 1.37 12.94
N ARG A 32 9.05 0.35 13.39
CA ARG A 32 9.39 -0.40 14.62
C ARG A 32 10.76 -1.10 14.57
N ARG A 33 11.31 -1.30 13.35
CA ARG A 33 12.58 -1.98 13.11
C ARG A 33 13.67 -1.02 12.63
N SER A 34 13.41 0.26 12.59
CA SER A 34 14.43 1.25 12.25
C SER A 34 15.45 1.32 13.39
N GLU A 35 16.72 1.26 13.06
CA GLU A 35 17.81 1.41 14.04
C GLU A 35 17.94 2.87 14.50
N GLN A 36 17.75 3.80 13.58
CA GLN A 36 17.98 5.22 13.84
C GLN A 36 16.71 5.94 14.35
N TYR A 37 15.55 5.61 13.80
CA TYR A 37 14.27 6.23 14.15
C TYR A 37 13.19 5.17 14.42
N PRO A 38 13.32 4.40 15.52
CA PRO A 38 12.30 3.44 15.89
C PRO A 38 11.05 4.15 16.39
N ILE A 39 9.90 3.83 15.79
CA ILE A 39 8.61 4.39 16.17
C ILE A 39 7.56 3.30 16.41
N ASP A 40 6.59 3.58 17.27
CA ASP A 40 5.39 2.77 17.40
C ASP A 40 4.14 3.65 17.30
N LEU A 41 3.35 3.48 16.24
CA LEU A 41 2.10 4.21 16.01
C LEU A 41 1.02 3.89 17.07
N VAL A 42 1.10 2.72 17.70
CA VAL A 42 0.12 2.33 18.73
C VAL A 42 0.32 3.12 20.02
N THR A 43 1.56 3.37 20.39
CA THR A 43 1.92 4.10 21.63
C THR A 43 2.29 5.56 21.38
N GLY A 44 2.68 5.93 20.15
CA GLY A 44 3.25 7.22 19.80
C GLY A 44 4.74 7.36 20.13
N GLN A 45 5.37 6.31 20.67
CA GLN A 45 6.79 6.33 21.03
C GLN A 45 7.66 6.64 19.80
N GLY A 46 8.63 7.52 19.95
CA GLY A 46 9.62 7.89 18.95
C GLY A 46 9.15 8.88 17.90
N LEU A 47 7.83 9.22 17.81
CA LEU A 47 7.31 10.10 16.78
C LEU A 47 7.96 11.50 16.82
N ALA A 48 8.06 12.12 17.98
CA ALA A 48 8.62 13.48 18.10
C ALA A 48 10.06 13.52 17.57
N ALA A 49 10.92 12.58 17.97
CA ALA A 49 12.31 12.51 17.50
C ALA A 49 12.42 12.17 16.00
N GLY A 50 11.54 11.28 15.50
CA GLY A 50 11.53 10.90 14.09
C GLY A 50 11.10 12.03 13.16
N LEU A 51 10.18 12.89 13.62
CA LEU A 51 9.59 13.97 12.83
C LEU A 51 10.33 15.31 12.95
N ASP A 52 11.26 15.45 13.89
CA ASP A 52 11.96 16.71 14.15
C ASP A 52 12.61 17.28 12.88
N GLY A 53 12.19 18.48 12.50
CA GLY A 53 12.65 19.21 11.29
C GLY A 53 12.25 18.57 9.96
N CYS A 54 11.33 17.59 9.94
CA CYS A 54 10.74 17.09 8.70
C CYS A 54 9.65 18.02 8.19
N GLY A 55 9.70 18.38 6.90
CA GLY A 55 8.67 19.20 6.25
C GLY A 55 7.52 18.37 5.69
N VAL A 56 7.80 17.14 5.29
CA VAL A 56 6.85 16.23 4.64
C VAL A 56 6.87 14.86 5.32
N VAL A 57 5.69 14.26 5.47
CA VAL A 57 5.54 12.87 5.92
C VAL A 57 4.85 12.05 4.85
N VAL A 58 5.43 10.90 4.49
CA VAL A 58 4.78 9.87 3.67
C VAL A 58 4.37 8.71 4.58
N ASP A 59 3.07 8.53 4.79
CA ASP A 59 2.52 7.42 5.56
C ASP A 59 2.25 6.20 4.68
N ALA A 60 3.23 5.31 4.60
CA ALA A 60 3.15 3.99 3.99
C ALA A 60 2.92 2.88 5.03
N SER A 61 2.41 3.23 6.22
CA SER A 61 2.15 2.27 7.28
C SER A 61 1.04 1.28 6.90
N ASN A 62 1.18 0.06 7.42
CA ASN A 62 0.19 -0.99 7.25
C ASN A 62 0.13 -1.90 8.49
N ALA A 63 -1.01 -2.57 8.67
CA ALA A 63 -1.21 -3.58 9.69
C ALA A 63 -1.73 -4.87 9.04
N SER A 64 -0.89 -5.89 8.98
CA SER A 64 -1.25 -7.19 8.40
C SER A 64 -2.27 -7.99 9.24
N ALA A 65 -2.36 -7.71 10.56
CA ALA A 65 -3.29 -8.36 11.46
C ALA A 65 -4.61 -7.59 11.56
N PRO A 66 -5.77 -8.14 11.14
CA PRO A 66 -7.05 -7.43 11.12
C PRO A 66 -7.45 -6.79 12.46
N ARG A 67 -7.15 -7.48 13.57
CA ARG A 67 -7.44 -6.99 14.93
C ARG A 67 -6.63 -5.75 15.33
N ARG A 68 -5.48 -5.53 14.70
CA ARG A 68 -4.60 -4.37 14.93
C ARG A 68 -4.80 -3.26 13.91
N ALA A 69 -5.51 -3.53 12.82
CA ALA A 69 -5.65 -2.57 11.73
C ALA A 69 -6.23 -1.23 12.21
N ALA A 70 -7.35 -1.24 12.93
CA ALA A 70 -7.94 -0.01 13.44
C ALA A 70 -7.00 0.73 14.42
N GLN A 71 -6.32 -0.02 15.30
CA GLN A 71 -5.41 0.57 16.27
C GLN A 71 -4.18 1.23 15.63
N VAL A 72 -3.64 0.63 14.56
CA VAL A 72 -2.47 1.16 13.86
C VAL A 72 -2.87 2.22 12.84
N LEU A 73 -3.89 1.96 12.03
CA LEU A 73 -4.22 2.82 10.89
C LEU A 73 -5.17 3.97 11.26
N VAL A 74 -6.09 3.79 12.20
CA VAL A 74 -7.00 4.87 12.60
C VAL A 74 -6.42 5.65 13.79
N GLU A 75 -6.23 4.95 14.93
CA GLU A 75 -5.70 5.61 16.13
C GLU A 75 -4.23 6.02 15.97
N GLY A 76 -3.44 5.21 15.23
CA GLY A 76 -2.06 5.54 14.90
C GLY A 76 -1.95 6.77 14.02
N SER A 77 -2.81 6.94 13.00
CA SER A 77 -2.83 8.15 12.17
C SER A 77 -3.24 9.39 12.96
N ARG A 78 -4.18 9.28 13.92
CA ARG A 78 -4.50 10.43 14.83
C ARG A 78 -3.28 10.89 15.61
N ARG A 79 -2.51 9.93 16.17
CA ARG A 79 -1.28 10.24 16.93
C ARG A 79 -0.19 10.81 16.02
N LEU A 80 -0.06 10.26 14.82
CA LEU A 80 0.90 10.71 13.82
C LEU A 80 0.63 12.16 13.44
N LEU A 81 -0.60 12.50 13.04
CA LEU A 81 -1.01 13.85 12.67
C LEU A 81 -0.84 14.86 13.82
N ALA A 82 -1.12 14.45 15.07
CA ALA A 82 -0.87 15.30 16.23
C ALA A 82 0.64 15.56 16.46
N ALA A 83 1.48 14.55 16.23
CA ALA A 83 2.94 14.71 16.32
C ALA A 83 3.50 15.53 15.14
N GLU A 84 2.96 15.37 13.94
CA GLU A 84 3.26 16.18 12.76
C GLU A 84 2.95 17.66 13.01
N GLN A 85 1.81 17.96 13.60
CA GLN A 85 1.43 19.33 13.95
C GLN A 85 2.43 19.97 14.93
N GLN A 86 2.86 19.20 15.93
CA GLN A 86 3.85 19.66 16.91
C GLN A 86 5.24 19.88 16.28
N ALA A 87 5.59 19.04 15.29
CA ALA A 87 6.86 19.12 14.57
C ALA A 87 6.86 20.17 13.45
N GLY A 88 5.72 20.80 13.14
CA GLY A 88 5.60 21.79 12.07
C GLY A 88 5.64 21.18 10.66
N VAL A 89 5.22 19.92 10.50
CA VAL A 89 5.08 19.29 9.19
C VAL A 89 4.04 20.04 8.36
N SER A 90 4.36 20.32 7.11
CA SER A 90 3.52 21.09 6.20
C SER A 90 2.70 20.24 5.23
N HIS A 91 3.05 18.96 5.05
CA HIS A 91 2.36 18.06 4.12
C HIS A 91 2.36 16.63 4.61
N HIS A 92 1.16 16.03 4.76
CA HIS A 92 0.94 14.60 5.00
C HIS A 92 0.54 13.90 3.71
N VAL A 93 1.28 12.91 3.27
CA VAL A 93 0.98 12.09 2.08
C VAL A 93 0.63 10.67 2.52
N GLY A 94 -0.64 10.28 2.38
CA GLY A 94 -1.13 8.98 2.81
C GLY A 94 -1.34 8.01 1.64
N ILE A 95 -1.04 6.71 1.84
CA ILE A 95 -1.42 5.64 0.91
C ILE A 95 -2.75 5.01 1.32
N SER A 96 -3.65 4.81 0.37
CA SER A 96 -4.92 4.11 0.57
C SER A 96 -5.23 3.15 -0.57
N ILE A 97 -6.47 2.65 -0.61
CA ILE A 97 -6.89 1.62 -1.55
C ILE A 97 -8.04 2.14 -2.42
N VAL A 98 -7.94 1.95 -3.73
CA VAL A 98 -9.04 2.24 -4.67
C VAL A 98 -10.27 1.44 -4.27
N GLY A 99 -11.40 2.12 -4.07
CA GLY A 99 -12.70 1.53 -3.78
C GLY A 99 -12.87 1.00 -2.34
N CYS A 100 -12.01 1.39 -1.39
CA CYS A 100 -12.16 0.96 -0.01
C CYS A 100 -13.51 1.36 0.59
N GLU A 101 -14.07 2.50 0.21
CA GLU A 101 -15.39 2.99 0.61
C GLU A 101 -16.55 2.13 0.07
N ARG A 102 -16.33 1.39 -1.01
CA ARG A 102 -17.33 0.50 -1.63
C ARG A 102 -17.47 -0.85 -0.93
N ILE A 103 -16.54 -1.16 -0.03
CA ILE A 103 -16.51 -2.39 0.75
C ILE A 103 -16.55 -2.05 2.26
N PRO A 104 -17.72 -1.78 2.84
CA PRO A 104 -17.86 -1.28 4.21
C PRO A 104 -17.67 -2.37 5.26
N MET A 105 -16.63 -3.18 5.16
CA MET A 105 -16.33 -4.27 6.10
C MET A 105 -14.84 -4.61 6.17
N GLY A 106 -14.44 -5.17 7.30
CA GLY A 106 -13.09 -5.65 7.53
C GLY A 106 -12.04 -4.55 7.35
N TYR A 107 -10.94 -4.90 6.70
CA TYR A 107 -9.80 -4.03 6.48
C TYR A 107 -10.12 -2.79 5.62
N TYR A 108 -11.00 -2.92 4.62
CA TYR A 108 -11.37 -1.81 3.74
C TYR A 108 -12.10 -0.70 4.49
N ARG A 109 -12.98 -1.06 5.42
CA ARG A 109 -13.63 -0.09 6.31
C ARG A 109 -12.59 0.69 7.14
N VAL A 110 -11.60 -0.01 7.69
CA VAL A 110 -10.52 0.64 8.46
C VAL A 110 -9.72 1.61 7.58
N LYS A 111 -9.46 1.26 6.32
CA LYS A 111 -8.79 2.17 5.37
C LYS A 111 -9.64 3.42 5.08
N ALA A 112 -10.94 3.26 4.89
CA ALA A 112 -11.83 4.41 4.70
C ALA A 112 -11.91 5.30 5.95
N GLU A 113 -11.91 4.71 7.16
CA GLU A 113 -11.83 5.45 8.42
C GLU A 113 -10.48 6.17 8.57
N GLN A 114 -9.37 5.56 8.13
CA GLN A 114 -8.06 6.22 8.11
C GLN A 114 -8.04 7.44 7.20
N GLU A 115 -8.60 7.34 5.98
CA GLU A 115 -8.72 8.49 5.08
C GLU A 115 -9.47 9.64 5.75
N GLN A 116 -10.60 9.36 6.39
CA GLN A 116 -11.40 10.37 7.07
C GLN A 116 -10.60 11.06 8.20
N VAL A 117 -9.80 10.30 8.95
CA VAL A 117 -8.91 10.85 9.99
C VAL A 117 -7.87 11.80 9.41
N ILE A 118 -7.30 11.46 8.25
CA ILE A 118 -6.32 12.29 7.56
C ILE A 118 -6.99 13.57 7.04
N GLU A 119 -8.14 13.46 6.42
CA GLU A 119 -8.88 14.58 5.82
C GLU A 119 -9.40 15.57 6.85
N ASP A 120 -9.85 15.08 8.00
CA ASP A 120 -10.31 15.92 9.13
C ASP A 120 -9.13 16.41 10.00
N GLY A 121 -7.91 16.00 9.68
CA GLY A 121 -6.71 16.31 10.47
C GLY A 121 -6.21 17.75 10.29
N PRO A 122 -5.29 18.19 11.15
CA PRO A 122 -4.79 19.56 11.15
C PRO A 122 -3.71 19.84 10.10
N ILE A 123 -3.20 18.81 9.41
CA ILE A 123 -2.10 18.93 8.46
C ILE A 123 -2.64 18.97 7.03
N PRO A 124 -2.18 19.88 6.18
CA PRO A 124 -2.47 19.81 4.75
C PRO A 124 -2.07 18.45 4.18
N TRP A 125 -2.95 17.84 3.40
CA TRP A 125 -2.80 16.45 3.02
C TRP A 125 -2.96 16.17 1.52
N SER A 126 -2.44 15.03 1.10
CA SER A 126 -2.73 14.39 -0.18
C SER A 126 -2.87 12.88 0.03
N LEU A 127 -3.84 12.26 -0.63
CA LEU A 127 -4.05 10.80 -0.57
C LEU A 127 -3.78 10.16 -1.93
N VAL A 128 -2.97 9.11 -1.94
CA VAL A 128 -2.76 8.26 -3.09
C VAL A 128 -3.50 6.94 -2.87
N ARG A 129 -4.55 6.69 -3.63
CA ARG A 129 -5.27 5.42 -3.63
C ARG A 129 -4.69 4.50 -4.70
N ALA A 130 -4.11 3.39 -4.30
CA ALA A 130 -3.59 2.39 -5.22
C ALA A 130 -4.54 1.19 -5.36
N THR A 131 -4.53 0.53 -6.51
CA THR A 131 -5.08 -0.81 -6.65
C THR A 131 -4.13 -1.83 -6.01
N GLN A 132 -4.40 -3.13 -6.10
CA GLN A 132 -3.66 -4.16 -5.37
C GLN A 132 -2.23 -4.31 -5.91
N PHE A 133 -1.25 -4.41 -5.02
CA PHE A 133 0.13 -4.59 -5.44
C PHE A 133 0.40 -5.98 -6.02
N HIS A 134 1.24 -6.06 -7.06
CA HIS A 134 1.75 -7.31 -7.62
C HIS A 134 2.40 -8.17 -6.54
N GLU A 135 3.21 -7.56 -5.70
CA GLU A 135 3.91 -8.16 -4.58
C GLU A 135 2.97 -8.87 -3.62
N LEU A 136 1.85 -8.23 -3.28
CA LEU A 136 0.85 -8.79 -2.36
C LEU A 136 0.16 -10.02 -2.95
N VAL A 137 -0.21 -9.95 -4.23
CA VAL A 137 -0.85 -11.06 -4.94
C VAL A 137 0.11 -12.23 -5.08
N ALA A 138 1.35 -12.00 -5.49
CA ALA A 138 2.38 -13.03 -5.61
C ALA A 138 2.69 -13.69 -4.25
N MET A 139 2.77 -12.89 -3.19
CA MET A 139 2.97 -13.39 -1.82
C MET A 139 1.81 -14.28 -1.37
N ALA A 140 0.56 -13.87 -1.63
CA ALA A 140 -0.62 -14.66 -1.29
C ALA A 140 -0.66 -15.99 -2.06
N LEU A 141 -0.38 -15.98 -3.36
CA LEU A 141 -0.31 -17.18 -4.18
C LEU A 141 0.83 -18.11 -3.72
N THR A 142 2.01 -17.55 -3.42
CA THR A 142 3.16 -18.30 -2.90
C THR A 142 2.85 -18.95 -1.56
N ALA A 143 2.20 -18.25 -0.65
CA ALA A 143 1.81 -18.77 0.66
C ALA A 143 0.78 -19.91 0.53
N ALA A 144 -0.21 -19.75 -0.35
CA ALA A 144 -1.23 -20.77 -0.60
C ALA A 144 -0.63 -22.02 -1.27
N ALA A 145 0.29 -21.84 -2.21
CA ALA A 145 0.94 -22.94 -2.94
C ALA A 145 1.78 -23.88 -2.05
N LYS A 146 2.19 -23.45 -0.86
CA LYS A 146 2.83 -24.32 0.14
C LYS A 146 1.94 -25.51 0.54
N TRP A 147 0.63 -25.34 0.40
CA TRP A 147 -0.38 -26.39 0.66
C TRP A 147 -0.83 -27.10 -0.63
N HIS A 148 -0.12 -26.88 -1.75
CA HIS A 148 -0.48 -27.41 -3.08
C HIS A 148 -1.88 -27.03 -3.59
N VAL A 149 -2.53 -26.02 -2.96
CA VAL A 149 -3.88 -25.55 -3.28
C VAL A 149 -3.89 -24.04 -3.39
N LEU A 150 -4.52 -23.51 -4.45
CA LEU A 150 -4.79 -22.09 -4.62
C LEU A 150 -6.30 -21.86 -4.49
N PRO A 151 -6.79 -21.29 -3.39
CA PRO A 151 -8.18 -20.88 -3.29
C PRO A 151 -8.39 -19.66 -4.17
N ILE A 152 -9.23 -19.79 -5.20
CA ILE A 152 -9.47 -18.77 -6.23
C ILE A 152 -10.85 -18.14 -6.01
N PRO A 153 -10.94 -16.99 -5.35
CA PRO A 153 -12.20 -16.26 -5.22
C PRO A 153 -12.64 -15.70 -6.58
N ALA A 154 -13.95 -15.68 -6.81
CA ALA A 154 -14.52 -15.00 -7.98
C ALA A 154 -14.42 -13.49 -7.77
N MET A 155 -13.29 -12.89 -8.18
CA MET A 155 -13.02 -11.46 -8.05
C MET A 155 -12.23 -10.91 -9.23
N ARG A 156 -12.39 -9.61 -9.47
CA ARG A 156 -11.59 -8.83 -10.42
C ARG A 156 -10.58 -7.99 -9.66
N LEU A 157 -9.36 -8.00 -10.13
CA LEU A 157 -8.22 -7.27 -9.60
C LEU A 157 -7.56 -6.46 -10.71
N GLN A 158 -6.96 -5.35 -10.35
CA GLN A 158 -6.21 -4.49 -11.27
C GLN A 158 -4.84 -4.21 -10.66
N THR A 159 -3.96 -5.20 -10.73
CA THR A 159 -2.71 -5.16 -9.97
C THR A 159 -1.69 -4.22 -10.55
N VAL A 160 -0.95 -3.51 -9.69
CA VAL A 160 0.08 -2.51 -10.01
C VAL A 160 1.38 -2.83 -9.27
N ALA A 161 2.52 -2.50 -9.86
CA ALA A 161 3.81 -2.65 -9.18
C ALA A 161 3.95 -1.61 -8.05
N ALA A 162 4.39 -2.05 -6.86
CA ALA A 162 4.62 -1.14 -5.73
C ALA A 162 5.65 -0.04 -6.07
N ALA A 163 6.63 -0.34 -6.92
CA ALA A 163 7.60 0.63 -7.39
C ALA A 163 6.97 1.76 -8.23
N GLU A 164 5.95 1.47 -9.04
CA GLU A 164 5.24 2.50 -9.81
C GLU A 164 4.42 3.41 -8.90
N VAL A 165 3.78 2.84 -7.89
CA VAL A 165 3.04 3.62 -6.87
C VAL A 165 3.99 4.46 -6.02
N ALA A 166 5.18 3.95 -5.71
CA ALA A 166 6.19 4.68 -4.96
C ALA A 166 6.64 5.95 -5.68
N ARG A 167 6.85 5.89 -7.00
CA ARG A 167 7.18 7.10 -7.80
C ARG A 167 6.08 8.15 -7.70
N VAL A 168 4.82 7.73 -7.79
CA VAL A 168 3.68 8.66 -7.64
C VAL A 168 3.64 9.28 -6.25
N LEU A 169 3.90 8.48 -5.19
CA LEU A 169 3.98 9.02 -3.82
C LEU A 169 5.13 10.02 -3.67
N ALA A 170 6.29 9.75 -4.28
CA ALA A 170 7.41 10.69 -4.29
C ALA A 170 7.06 11.97 -5.05
N ASP A 171 6.45 11.87 -6.23
CA ASP A 171 5.97 13.02 -6.99
C ASP A 171 4.97 13.88 -6.20
N VAL A 172 4.06 13.24 -5.45
CA VAL A 172 3.08 13.93 -4.61
C VAL A 172 3.76 14.58 -3.41
N ALA A 173 4.76 13.93 -2.81
CA ALA A 173 5.50 14.48 -1.67
C ALA A 173 6.32 15.73 -2.03
N GLU A 174 6.70 15.90 -3.28
CA GLU A 174 7.43 17.09 -3.78
C GLU A 174 6.51 18.23 -4.19
N ARG A 175 5.20 18.01 -4.27
CA ARG A 175 4.21 19.04 -4.65
C ARG A 175 3.62 19.72 -3.42
N GLU A 176 3.01 20.88 -3.64
CA GLU A 176 2.16 21.50 -2.64
C GLU A 176 0.96 20.58 -2.32
N PRO A 177 0.52 20.52 -1.06
CA PRO A 177 -0.63 19.70 -0.67
C PRO A 177 -1.90 20.12 -1.41
N GLY A 178 -2.50 19.17 -2.12
CA GLY A 178 -3.67 19.43 -2.96
C GLY A 178 -5.02 19.24 -2.27
N GLY A 179 -5.07 18.69 -1.06
CA GLY A 179 -6.33 18.32 -0.39
C GLY A 179 -7.18 17.33 -1.19
N GLY A 180 -6.54 16.48 -2.00
CA GLY A 180 -7.22 15.61 -2.96
C GLY A 180 -6.78 14.15 -2.90
N ARG A 181 -7.56 13.30 -3.58
CA ARG A 181 -7.30 11.87 -3.75
C ARG A 181 -6.88 11.59 -5.18
N LEU A 182 -5.69 11.06 -5.36
CA LEU A 182 -5.15 10.63 -6.65
C LEU A 182 -5.23 9.10 -6.73
N GLN A 183 -5.73 8.55 -7.84
CA GLN A 183 -5.86 7.12 -8.04
C GLN A 183 -4.76 6.58 -8.95
N VAL A 184 -4.09 5.51 -8.50
CA VAL A 184 -3.09 4.77 -9.25
C VAL A 184 -3.60 3.36 -9.49
N ALA A 185 -3.70 2.94 -10.74
CA ALA A 185 -4.18 1.62 -11.09
C ALA A 185 -3.20 0.88 -12.00
N GLY A 186 -3.21 -0.44 -11.94
CA GLY A 186 -2.43 -1.26 -12.86
C GLY A 186 -2.96 -1.24 -14.29
N PRO A 187 -2.18 -1.76 -15.24
CA PRO A 187 -2.50 -1.70 -16.66
C PRO A 187 -3.68 -2.59 -17.07
N GLN A 188 -3.94 -3.66 -16.32
CA GLN A 188 -4.88 -4.70 -16.72
C GLN A 188 -5.84 -5.07 -15.59
N VAL A 189 -7.12 -5.25 -15.94
CA VAL A 189 -8.12 -5.85 -15.03
C VAL A 189 -8.19 -7.34 -15.32
N LEU A 190 -7.77 -8.16 -14.36
CA LEU A 190 -7.71 -9.61 -14.45
C LEU A 190 -8.55 -10.25 -13.35
N THR A 191 -9.02 -11.46 -13.61
CA THR A 191 -9.63 -12.31 -12.57
C THR A 191 -8.54 -12.93 -11.69
N ALA A 192 -8.89 -13.33 -10.46
CA ALA A 192 -7.98 -14.07 -9.60
C ALA A 192 -7.48 -15.38 -10.25
N ALA A 193 -8.32 -16.01 -11.09
CA ALA A 193 -7.95 -17.20 -11.84
C ALA A 193 -6.89 -16.93 -12.93
N GLU A 194 -6.98 -15.80 -13.63
CA GLU A 194 -5.97 -15.39 -14.61
C GLU A 194 -4.65 -15.08 -13.94
N LEU A 195 -4.67 -14.34 -12.83
CA LEU A 195 -3.47 -14.04 -12.04
C LEU A 195 -2.79 -15.32 -11.53
N ALA A 196 -3.57 -16.28 -11.02
CA ALA A 196 -3.04 -17.56 -10.56
C ALA A 196 -2.40 -18.37 -11.71
N ARG A 197 -3.03 -18.42 -12.89
CA ARG A 197 -2.48 -19.07 -14.08
C ARG A 197 -1.18 -18.42 -14.54
N THR A 198 -1.14 -17.10 -14.61
CA THR A 198 0.06 -16.32 -14.95
C THR A 198 1.20 -16.61 -13.96
N TRP A 199 0.88 -16.60 -12.65
CA TRP A 199 1.86 -16.90 -11.62
C TRP A 199 2.44 -18.32 -11.75
N GLN A 200 1.57 -19.34 -11.97
CA GLN A 200 2.01 -20.73 -12.18
C GLN A 200 2.89 -20.86 -13.43
N ALA A 201 2.49 -20.21 -14.52
CA ALA A 201 3.22 -20.28 -15.79
C ALA A 201 4.63 -19.67 -15.69
N VAL A 202 4.74 -18.49 -15.04
CA VAL A 202 6.04 -17.79 -14.92
C VAL A 202 6.94 -18.43 -13.87
N THR A 203 6.38 -18.84 -12.73
CA THR A 203 7.19 -19.40 -11.61
C THR A 203 7.47 -20.90 -11.74
N GLY A 204 6.81 -21.60 -12.66
CA GLY A 204 6.90 -23.05 -12.81
C GLY A 204 6.27 -23.85 -11.65
N ARG A 205 5.71 -23.17 -10.64
CA ARG A 205 5.11 -23.82 -9.47
C ARG A 205 3.76 -24.44 -9.83
N ARG A 206 3.51 -25.65 -9.32
CA ARG A 206 2.25 -26.37 -9.56
C ARG A 206 1.42 -26.40 -8.28
N ALA A 207 0.16 -25.96 -8.38
CA ALA A 207 -0.82 -26.05 -7.31
C ALA A 207 -2.23 -26.16 -7.91
N LEU A 208 -3.12 -26.88 -7.24
CA LEU A 208 -4.49 -27.08 -7.70
C LEU A 208 -5.31 -25.80 -7.45
N SER A 209 -5.82 -25.19 -8.51
CA SER A 209 -6.73 -24.05 -8.40
C SER A 209 -8.13 -24.53 -8.01
N VAL A 210 -8.60 -24.12 -6.83
CA VAL A 210 -9.92 -24.48 -6.30
C VAL A 210 -10.80 -23.23 -6.22
N PRO A 211 -11.96 -23.21 -6.91
CA PRO A 211 -12.88 -22.09 -6.82
C PRO A 211 -13.34 -21.83 -5.38
N LEU A 212 -13.23 -20.59 -4.93
CA LEU A 212 -13.73 -20.16 -3.62
C LEU A 212 -14.94 -19.25 -3.81
N TYR A 213 -16.08 -19.69 -3.31
CA TYR A 213 -17.28 -18.87 -3.32
C TYR A 213 -17.30 -17.91 -2.12
N VAL A 214 -17.36 -16.62 -2.40
CA VAL A 214 -17.54 -15.56 -1.39
C VAL A 214 -18.98 -15.08 -1.47
N PRO A 215 -19.83 -15.38 -0.46
CA PRO A 215 -21.25 -15.01 -0.49
C PRO A 215 -21.49 -13.53 -0.15
N GLY A 216 -22.73 -13.09 -0.31
CA GLY A 216 -23.25 -11.81 0.17
C GLY A 216 -22.70 -10.58 -0.56
N LYS A 217 -22.78 -9.44 0.12
CA LYS A 217 -22.40 -8.11 -0.43
C LYS A 217 -20.92 -8.03 -0.78
N LEU A 218 -20.04 -8.62 0.04
CA LEU A 218 -18.61 -8.66 -0.24
C LEU A 218 -18.31 -9.39 -1.55
N GLY A 219 -18.81 -10.61 -1.71
CA GLY A 219 -18.58 -11.38 -2.92
C GLY A 219 -19.13 -10.71 -4.18
N ARG A 220 -20.27 -10.02 -4.07
CA ARG A 220 -20.80 -9.22 -5.17
C ARG A 220 -19.86 -8.06 -5.52
N ALA A 221 -19.42 -7.28 -4.54
CA ALA A 221 -18.50 -6.16 -4.74
C ALA A 221 -17.18 -6.62 -5.40
N LEU A 222 -16.61 -7.73 -4.95
CA LEU A 222 -15.39 -8.29 -5.53
C LEU A 222 -15.58 -8.72 -7.00
N ARG A 223 -16.71 -9.38 -7.31
CA ARG A 223 -17.01 -9.82 -8.69
C ARG A 223 -17.27 -8.66 -9.64
N THR A 224 -17.87 -7.58 -9.15
CA THR A 224 -18.17 -6.39 -9.98
C THR A 224 -16.98 -5.43 -10.11
N GLY A 225 -15.82 -5.74 -9.52
CA GLY A 225 -14.63 -4.92 -9.66
C GLY A 225 -14.63 -3.68 -8.76
N ALA A 226 -15.22 -3.76 -7.55
CA ALA A 226 -15.20 -2.63 -6.61
C ALA A 226 -13.80 -2.12 -6.26
N LEU A 227 -12.76 -2.96 -6.44
CA LEU A 227 -11.36 -2.63 -6.19
C LEU A 227 -10.57 -2.30 -7.47
N THR A 228 -11.25 -1.97 -8.55
CA THR A 228 -10.65 -1.52 -9.83
C THR A 228 -11.05 -0.10 -10.15
N SER A 229 -10.28 0.59 -10.99
CA SER A 229 -10.58 1.93 -11.48
C SER A 229 -10.50 1.97 -12.99
N ALA A 230 -11.59 2.43 -13.64
CA ALA A 230 -11.58 2.71 -15.07
C ALA A 230 -10.91 4.06 -15.36
N ASP A 231 -11.08 5.01 -14.44
CA ASP A 231 -10.71 6.42 -14.60
C ASP A 231 -9.59 6.82 -13.63
N ALA A 232 -8.58 5.92 -13.46
CA ALA A 232 -7.42 6.22 -12.63
C ALA A 232 -6.61 7.38 -13.22
N ASP A 233 -6.18 8.31 -12.35
CA ASP A 233 -5.36 9.47 -12.72
C ASP A 233 -4.00 9.05 -13.27
N VAL A 234 -3.43 7.98 -12.71
CA VAL A 234 -2.18 7.38 -13.16
C VAL A 234 -2.38 5.90 -13.43
N ARG A 235 -1.93 5.44 -14.57
CA ARG A 235 -1.96 4.03 -14.94
C ARG A 235 -0.55 3.48 -15.02
N GLY A 236 -0.27 2.45 -14.22
CA GLY A 236 0.98 1.70 -14.31
C GLY A 236 1.12 0.99 -15.67
N THR A 237 2.34 0.71 -16.04
CA THR A 237 2.70 0.11 -17.32
C THR A 237 3.16 -1.35 -17.19
N GLN A 238 3.72 -1.71 -16.05
CA GLN A 238 4.24 -3.04 -15.80
C GLN A 238 3.10 -4.03 -15.54
N THR A 239 2.95 -5.03 -16.40
CA THR A 239 1.95 -6.10 -16.19
C THR A 239 2.41 -7.05 -15.07
N PHE A 240 1.47 -7.82 -14.51
CA PHE A 240 1.79 -8.83 -13.50
C PHE A 240 2.77 -9.89 -14.03
N ALA A 241 2.64 -10.27 -15.31
CA ALA A 241 3.53 -11.22 -15.97
C ALA A 241 4.96 -10.66 -16.09
N ASP A 242 5.12 -9.43 -16.58
CA ASP A 242 6.42 -8.78 -16.74
C ASP A 242 7.10 -8.57 -15.38
N TRP A 243 6.33 -8.17 -14.38
CA TRP A 243 6.81 -8.01 -13.02
C TRP A 243 7.34 -9.33 -12.44
N LEU A 244 6.59 -10.45 -12.59
CA LEU A 244 7.02 -11.78 -12.16
C LEU A 244 8.29 -12.22 -12.88
N ALA A 245 8.39 -12.02 -14.18
CA ALA A 245 9.57 -12.35 -14.97
C ALA A 245 10.80 -11.60 -14.48
N SER A 246 10.66 -10.28 -14.24
CA SER A 246 11.75 -9.45 -13.71
C SER A 246 12.16 -9.82 -12.27
N ALA A 247 11.20 -10.21 -11.42
CA ALA A 247 11.47 -10.65 -10.06
C ALA A 247 12.20 -12.01 -10.03
N SER A 248 11.85 -12.92 -10.95
CA SER A 248 12.51 -14.23 -11.06
C SER A 248 13.96 -14.14 -11.57
N SER A 249 14.31 -13.02 -12.25
CA SER A 249 15.65 -12.77 -12.79
C SER A 249 16.60 -12.10 -11.78
N ARG A 250 16.12 -11.73 -10.58
CA ARG A 250 16.95 -11.15 -9.51
C ARG A 250 17.51 -12.26 -8.63
N PRO A 251 18.83 -12.56 -8.65
CA PRO A 251 19.41 -13.53 -7.72
C PRO A 251 19.45 -12.90 -6.32
N GLY A 252 18.70 -13.43 -5.35
CA GLY A 252 18.92 -13.13 -3.94
C GLY A 252 17.76 -12.79 -3.01
N GLU A 253 16.48 -12.94 -3.42
CA GLU A 253 15.34 -12.78 -2.48
C GLU A 253 14.49 -14.07 -2.37
N SER A 254 15.19 -15.22 -2.27
CA SER A 254 14.54 -16.49 -1.93
C SER A 254 15.07 -16.90 -0.56
N ASP A 255 14.31 -16.55 0.51
CA ASP A 255 14.10 -17.41 1.70
C ASP A 255 13.16 -16.69 2.70
#